data_afbdd5c92f11dda051046185995072ff
#
_entry.id   afbdd5c92f11dda051046185995072ff
#
_cell.length_a   1.000
_cell.length_b   1.000
_cell.length_c   1.000
_cell.angle_alpha   90.00
_cell.angle_beta   90.00
_cell.angle_gamma   90.00
#
_symmetry.space_group_name_H-M   'P 1'
#
loop_
_entity.id
_entity.type
_entity.pdbx_description
1 polymer ?
#
loop_
_entity_poly.entity_id
_entity_poly.type
_entity_poly.pdbx_seq_one_letter_code
_entity_poly.pdbx_strand_id
1 'polypeptide(L)'
;DYDVVFLNGYGNNGKKKISRIKKINKEIKIFETTYHLVKEKKMNKKDRFVAFAGIGTPDNFKKTLDSHGFNVTKFLSYPDHYNYSDLDIKKIKQIAKSFKAKILTTEKDFLRIKNNNQLKNDKSNQIKFLKMKLEIKNEKNFINFLKSRIWVW
;
A
#
# COMPACT_ATOMS: atom_id res chain seq x y z
N ASP A 1 12.63 24.26 7.13
CA ASP A 1 12.08 24.63 5.81
C ASP A 1 12.01 23.38 4.93
N TYR A 2 10.99 23.33 4.07
CA TYR A 2 10.78 22.24 3.12
C TYR A 2 10.78 22.82 1.71
N ASP A 3 11.54 22.21 0.80
CA ASP A 3 11.62 22.66 -0.60
C ASP A 3 10.51 22.04 -1.47
N VAL A 4 10.00 20.88 -1.07
CA VAL A 4 9.08 20.09 -1.85
C VAL A 4 8.07 19.34 -0.99
N VAL A 5 6.87 19.17 -1.52
CA VAL A 5 5.82 18.33 -0.93
C VAL A 5 5.39 17.29 -1.96
N PHE A 6 5.35 16.04 -1.54
CA PHE A 6 4.69 14.98 -2.29
C PHE A 6 3.25 14.83 -1.80
N LEU A 7 2.30 15.11 -2.68
CA LEU A 7 0.89 14.95 -2.39
C LEU A 7 0.42 13.59 -2.90
N ASN A 8 0.26 12.64 -1.96
CA ASN A 8 -0.16 11.30 -2.28
C ASN A 8 -1.69 11.17 -2.29
N GLY A 9 -2.21 10.52 -3.33
CA GLY A 9 -3.63 10.22 -3.48
C GLY A 9 -4.43 11.37 -4.09
N TYR A 10 -4.85 11.15 -5.35
CA TYR A 10 -5.77 12.01 -6.06
C TYR A 10 -7.21 11.68 -5.67
N GLY A 11 -7.83 12.55 -4.91
CA GLY A 11 -9.27 12.56 -4.74
C GLY A 11 -9.77 13.98 -4.96
N ASN A 12 -11.07 14.19 -4.95
CA ASN A 12 -11.73 15.50 -5.13
C ASN A 12 -11.18 16.63 -4.22
N ASN A 13 -10.42 16.27 -3.19
CA ASN A 13 -9.76 17.20 -2.26
C ASN A 13 -8.33 17.60 -2.63
N GLY A 14 -7.74 17.10 -3.71
CA GLY A 14 -6.35 17.42 -4.09
C GLY A 14 -6.14 18.92 -4.32
N LYS A 15 -6.99 19.56 -5.11
CA LYS A 15 -6.93 21.00 -5.39
C LYS A 15 -7.04 21.85 -4.11
N LYS A 16 -7.91 21.45 -3.19
CA LYS A 16 -8.09 22.15 -1.91
C LYS A 16 -6.85 22.04 -1.00
N LYS A 17 -6.19 20.88 -0.99
CA LYS A 17 -4.93 20.68 -0.25
C LYS A 17 -3.80 21.50 -0.87
N ILE A 18 -3.66 21.49 -2.20
CA ILE A 18 -2.67 22.30 -2.93
C ILE A 18 -2.85 23.77 -2.60
N SER A 19 -4.09 24.28 -2.67
CA SER A 19 -4.40 25.69 -2.33
C SER A 19 -4.00 26.03 -0.89
N ARG A 20 -4.26 25.14 0.08
CA ARG A 20 -3.86 25.35 1.48
C ARG A 20 -2.34 25.39 1.64
N ILE A 21 -1.62 24.46 1.02
CA ILE A 21 -0.14 24.41 1.06
C ILE A 21 0.43 25.70 0.45
N LYS A 22 -0.08 26.12 -0.70
CA LYS A 22 0.37 27.34 -1.39
C LYS A 22 0.06 28.64 -0.63
N LYS A 23 -0.95 28.65 0.24
CA LYS A 23 -1.21 29.78 1.15
C LYS A 23 -0.14 29.92 2.23
N ILE A 24 0.45 28.80 2.68
CA ILE A 24 1.50 28.79 3.70
C ILE A 24 2.86 29.13 3.07
N ASN A 25 3.18 28.50 1.93
CA ASN A 25 4.42 28.76 1.19
C ASN A 25 4.11 28.75 -0.31
N LYS A 26 4.17 29.94 -0.95
CA LYS A 26 3.89 30.09 -2.39
C LYS A 26 4.97 29.43 -3.27
N GLU A 27 6.20 29.40 -2.80
CA GLU A 27 7.36 28.92 -3.58
C GLU A 27 7.53 27.38 -3.52
N ILE A 28 6.93 26.72 -2.53
CA ILE A 28 7.08 25.27 -2.37
C ILE A 28 6.66 24.50 -3.63
N LYS A 29 7.48 23.59 -4.07
CA LYS A 29 7.13 22.72 -5.21
C LYS A 29 6.25 21.57 -4.72
N ILE A 30 5.19 21.28 -5.46
CA ILE A 30 4.24 20.20 -5.13
C ILE A 30 4.26 19.20 -6.27
N PHE A 31 4.60 17.95 -5.95
CA PHE A 31 4.54 16.82 -6.87
C PHE A 31 3.44 15.86 -6.42
N GLU A 32 2.57 15.56 -7.36
CA GLU A 32 1.47 14.64 -7.12
C GLU A 32 1.96 13.21 -7.33
N THR A 33 1.60 12.35 -6.40
CA THR A 33 1.99 10.94 -6.44
C THR A 33 0.76 10.05 -6.32
N THR A 34 0.86 8.86 -6.87
CA THR A 34 -0.16 7.82 -6.75
C THR A 34 0.47 6.45 -6.61
N TYR A 35 -0.22 5.53 -5.92
CA TYR A 35 0.21 4.15 -5.83
C TYR A 35 -0.45 3.32 -6.93
N HIS A 36 0.38 2.56 -7.63
CA HIS A 36 -0.07 1.58 -8.62
C HIS A 36 0.30 0.18 -8.18
N LEU A 37 -0.61 -0.75 -8.44
CA LEU A 37 -0.29 -2.17 -8.30
C LEU A 37 0.68 -2.59 -9.39
N VAL A 38 1.81 -3.16 -9.00
CA VAL A 38 2.67 -3.87 -9.93
C VAL A 38 1.91 -5.12 -10.38
N LYS A 39 1.66 -5.24 -11.70
CA LYS A 39 0.92 -6.39 -12.27
C LYS A 39 1.61 -7.70 -11.92
N GLU A 40 1.06 -8.45 -11.00
CA GLU A 40 1.44 -9.84 -10.78
C GLU A 40 0.62 -10.74 -11.70
N LYS A 41 1.29 -11.42 -12.64
CA LYS A 41 0.67 -12.28 -13.67
C LYS A 41 -0.12 -13.49 -13.14
N LYS A 42 -0.10 -13.76 -11.83
CA LYS A 42 -0.59 -15.03 -11.25
C LYS A 42 -1.77 -14.91 -10.27
N MET A 43 -2.39 -13.75 -10.14
CA MET A 43 -3.51 -13.59 -9.21
C MET A 43 -4.84 -13.43 -9.95
N ASN A 44 -5.74 -14.41 -9.78
CA ASN A 44 -7.09 -14.26 -10.28
C ASN A 44 -7.91 -13.41 -9.30
N LYS A 45 -8.29 -12.20 -9.70
CA LYS A 45 -9.03 -11.24 -8.87
C LYS A 45 -10.44 -11.72 -8.51
N LYS A 46 -10.99 -12.68 -9.26
CA LYS A 46 -12.29 -13.30 -8.97
C LYS A 46 -12.24 -14.30 -7.80
N ASP A 47 -11.04 -14.76 -7.42
CA ASP A 47 -10.91 -15.57 -6.21
C ASP A 47 -11.37 -14.77 -4.99
N ARG A 48 -11.88 -15.48 -4.00
CA ARG A 48 -12.23 -14.87 -2.71
C ARG A 48 -10.96 -14.59 -1.91
N PHE A 49 -10.89 -13.41 -1.29
CA PHE A 49 -9.75 -13.02 -0.48
C PHE A 49 -10.16 -12.61 0.95
N VAL A 50 -9.41 -13.09 1.92
CA VAL A 50 -9.30 -12.45 3.23
C VAL A 50 -8.03 -11.62 3.18
N ALA A 51 -8.18 -10.29 3.27
CA ALA A 51 -7.04 -9.38 3.23
C ALA A 51 -6.74 -8.82 4.61
N PHE A 52 -5.47 -8.54 4.90
CA PHE A 52 -5.06 -7.89 6.13
C PHE A 52 -3.93 -6.88 5.90
N ALA A 53 -3.86 -5.87 6.77
CA ALA A 53 -2.78 -4.88 6.75
C ALA A 53 -2.55 -4.28 8.14
N GLY A 54 -1.25 -4.12 8.49
CA GLY A 54 -0.74 -3.42 9.67
C GLY A 54 0.20 -2.28 9.26
N ILE A 55 -0.34 -1.33 8.49
CA ILE A 55 0.34 -0.14 7.98
C ILE A 55 -0.41 1.11 8.44
N GLY A 56 0.22 2.29 8.42
CA GLY A 56 -0.35 3.53 8.94
C GLY A 56 -1.72 3.93 8.36
N THR A 57 -2.07 3.46 7.17
CA THR A 57 -3.38 3.70 6.54
C THR A 57 -3.94 2.44 5.88
N PRO A 58 -4.43 1.45 6.66
CA PRO A 58 -4.95 0.19 6.13
C PRO A 58 -6.12 0.38 5.16
N ASP A 59 -6.94 1.40 5.39
CA ASP A 59 -8.09 1.74 4.52
C ASP A 59 -7.66 2.10 3.09
N ASN A 60 -6.48 2.67 2.91
CA ASN A 60 -5.96 2.94 1.57
C ASN A 60 -5.63 1.64 0.83
N PHE A 61 -5.12 0.64 1.53
CA PHE A 61 -4.90 -0.67 0.94
C PHE A 61 -6.23 -1.33 0.57
N LYS A 62 -7.23 -1.28 1.45
CA LYS A 62 -8.58 -1.78 1.15
C LYS A 62 -9.17 -1.09 -0.08
N LYS A 63 -9.16 0.25 -0.13
CA LYS A 63 -9.62 1.02 -1.30
C LYS A 63 -8.90 0.65 -2.58
N THR A 64 -7.59 0.35 -2.48
CA THR A 64 -6.81 -0.10 -3.63
C THR A 64 -7.29 -1.47 -4.11
N LEU A 65 -7.55 -2.41 -3.22
CA LEU A 65 -8.09 -3.73 -3.57
C LEU A 65 -9.44 -3.59 -4.27
N ASP A 66 -10.34 -2.79 -3.69
CA ASP A 66 -11.70 -2.56 -4.21
C ASP A 66 -11.63 -1.91 -5.61
N SER A 67 -10.82 -0.86 -5.79
CA SER A 67 -10.67 -0.15 -7.07
C SER A 67 -10.04 -1.00 -8.19
N HIS A 68 -9.29 -2.04 -7.82
CA HIS A 68 -8.70 -2.99 -8.77
C HIS A 68 -9.54 -4.25 -8.98
N GLY A 69 -10.73 -4.32 -8.39
CA GLY A 69 -11.69 -5.41 -8.58
C GLY A 69 -11.33 -6.72 -7.88
N PHE A 70 -10.60 -6.66 -6.75
CA PHE A 70 -10.37 -7.84 -5.91
C PHE A 70 -11.63 -8.19 -5.12
N ASN A 71 -12.01 -9.46 -5.12
CA ASN A 71 -13.14 -9.96 -4.33
C ASN A 71 -12.73 -10.18 -2.87
N VAL A 72 -12.70 -9.10 -2.08
CA VAL A 72 -12.32 -9.13 -0.66
C VAL A 72 -13.54 -9.43 0.21
N THR A 73 -13.64 -10.66 0.72
CA THR A 73 -14.74 -11.12 1.58
C THR A 73 -14.60 -10.66 3.03
N LYS A 74 -13.37 -10.47 3.50
CA LYS A 74 -13.06 -9.96 4.85
C LYS A 74 -11.78 -9.16 4.82
N PHE A 75 -11.77 -8.00 5.47
CA PHE A 75 -10.59 -7.19 5.69
C PHE A 75 -10.27 -7.12 7.18
N LEU A 76 -9.01 -7.37 7.55
CA LEU A 76 -8.52 -7.31 8.92
C LEU A 76 -7.50 -6.16 9.02
N SER A 77 -7.83 -5.17 9.83
CA SER A 77 -6.96 -4.03 10.09
C SER A 77 -6.19 -4.25 11.38
N TYR A 78 -4.89 -4.03 11.33
CA TYR A 78 -3.97 -4.06 12.48
C TYR A 78 -3.33 -2.69 12.68
N PRO A 79 -2.83 -2.39 13.88
CA PRO A 79 -2.04 -1.17 14.14
C PRO A 79 -0.85 -1.05 13.20
N ASP A 80 -0.36 0.17 12.99
CA ASP A 80 0.86 0.38 12.20
C ASP A 80 2.05 -0.32 12.85
N HIS A 81 2.92 -0.88 12.02
CA HIS A 81 4.09 -1.65 12.45
C HIS A 81 3.77 -2.87 13.34
N TYR A 82 2.56 -3.43 13.20
CA TYR A 82 2.12 -4.56 14.01
C TYR A 82 3.08 -5.76 13.90
N ASN A 83 3.42 -6.34 15.06
CA ASN A 83 4.23 -7.54 15.15
C ASN A 83 3.31 -8.77 15.27
N TYR A 84 3.11 -9.46 14.16
CA TYR A 84 2.20 -10.60 14.07
C TYR A 84 2.73 -11.81 14.84
N SER A 85 2.00 -12.24 15.85
CA SER A 85 2.29 -13.47 16.58
C SER A 85 1.86 -14.72 15.78
N ASP A 86 2.34 -15.90 16.20
CA ASP A 86 1.89 -17.19 15.64
C ASP A 86 0.36 -17.37 15.78
N LEU A 87 -0.22 -16.85 16.88
CA LEU A 87 -1.67 -16.90 17.10
C LEU A 87 -2.42 -16.01 16.12
N ASP A 88 -1.90 -14.84 15.77
CA ASP A 88 -2.51 -13.97 14.77
C ASP A 88 -2.53 -14.62 13.42
N ILE A 89 -1.42 -15.21 13.00
CA ILE A 89 -1.33 -15.92 11.72
C ILE A 89 -2.27 -17.13 11.69
N LYS A 90 -2.34 -17.89 12.78
CA LYS A 90 -3.30 -19.01 12.92
C LYS A 90 -4.74 -18.51 12.77
N LYS A 91 -5.08 -17.41 13.41
CA LYS A 91 -6.41 -16.77 13.35
C LYS A 91 -6.77 -16.30 11.94
N ILE A 92 -5.83 -15.63 11.25
CA ILE A 92 -6.00 -15.19 9.86
C ILE A 92 -6.26 -16.39 8.95
N LYS A 93 -5.50 -17.49 9.11
CA LYS A 93 -5.69 -18.73 8.35
C LYS A 93 -7.05 -19.40 8.62
N GLN A 94 -7.50 -19.44 9.88
CA GLN A 94 -8.81 -19.97 10.24
C GLN A 94 -9.94 -19.16 9.59
N ILE A 95 -9.86 -17.84 9.63
CA ILE A 95 -10.81 -16.94 8.96
C ILE A 95 -10.80 -17.19 7.45
N ALA A 96 -9.64 -17.27 6.82
CA ALA A 96 -9.56 -17.54 5.40
C ALA A 96 -10.18 -18.91 5.02
N LYS A 97 -9.94 -19.93 5.84
CA LYS A 97 -10.53 -21.26 5.67
C LYS A 97 -12.06 -21.21 5.77
N SER A 98 -12.64 -20.51 6.76
CA SER A 98 -14.09 -20.40 6.94
C SER A 98 -14.76 -19.71 5.74
N PHE A 99 -14.10 -18.75 5.11
CA PHE A 99 -14.59 -18.07 3.89
C PHE A 99 -14.23 -18.80 2.59
N LYS A 100 -13.52 -19.93 2.64
CA LYS A 100 -12.93 -20.61 1.46
C LYS A 100 -12.16 -19.60 0.58
N ALA A 101 -11.35 -18.74 1.21
CA ALA A 101 -10.68 -17.62 0.60
C ALA A 101 -9.15 -17.76 0.65
N LYS A 102 -8.45 -17.15 -0.31
CA LYS A 102 -7.01 -16.96 -0.27
C LYS A 102 -6.66 -15.80 0.64
N ILE A 103 -5.43 -15.80 1.18
CA ILE A 103 -4.97 -14.73 2.05
C ILE A 103 -4.15 -13.72 1.24
N LEU A 104 -4.41 -12.42 1.48
CA LEU A 104 -3.76 -11.32 0.77
C LEU A 104 -3.32 -10.24 1.76
N THR A 105 -2.11 -9.70 1.55
CA THR A 105 -1.59 -8.64 2.42
C THR A 105 -0.72 -7.65 1.63
N THR A 106 -0.15 -6.66 2.32
CA THR A 106 0.85 -5.76 1.75
C THR A 106 2.22 -6.43 1.69
N GLU A 107 3.11 -5.96 0.81
CA GLU A 107 4.51 -6.44 0.78
C GLU A 107 5.21 -6.22 2.13
N LYS A 108 4.97 -5.07 2.79
CA LYS A 108 5.55 -4.76 4.11
C LYS A 108 5.14 -5.77 5.17
N ASP A 109 3.85 -6.07 5.26
CA ASP A 109 3.35 -7.03 6.24
C ASP A 109 3.82 -8.45 5.91
N PHE A 110 3.85 -8.81 4.62
CA PHE A 110 4.39 -10.11 4.21
C PHE A 110 5.84 -10.29 4.64
N LEU A 111 6.69 -9.26 4.48
CA LEU A 111 8.09 -9.31 4.93
C LEU A 111 8.23 -9.47 6.45
N ARG A 112 7.31 -8.90 7.24
CA ARG A 112 7.29 -9.07 8.70
C ARG A 112 6.95 -10.50 9.11
N ILE A 113 6.06 -11.16 8.37
CA ILE A 113 5.59 -12.51 8.72
C ILE A 113 6.33 -13.64 8.01
N LYS A 114 7.14 -13.37 6.98
CA LYS A 114 7.77 -14.42 6.15
C LYS A 114 8.58 -15.45 6.92
N ASN A 115 9.14 -15.07 8.08
CA ASN A 115 9.93 -15.94 8.95
C ASN A 115 9.09 -16.61 10.05
N ASN A 116 7.78 -16.35 10.11
CA ASN A 116 6.89 -16.93 11.10
C ASN A 116 6.81 -18.46 10.93
N ASN A 117 6.89 -19.20 12.06
CA ASN A 117 6.89 -20.67 12.05
C ASN A 117 5.63 -21.26 11.43
N GLN A 118 4.48 -20.57 11.58
CA GLN A 118 3.21 -21.00 10.98
C GLN A 118 3.22 -20.93 9.44
N LEU A 119 4.16 -20.22 8.84
CA LEU A 119 4.30 -20.14 7.38
C LEU A 119 5.34 -21.14 6.84
N LYS A 120 6.38 -21.44 7.61
CA LYS A 120 7.45 -22.36 7.18
C LYS A 120 6.94 -23.76 6.88
N ASN A 121 5.92 -24.23 7.61
CA ASN A 121 5.40 -25.58 7.55
C ASN A 121 4.13 -25.75 6.71
N ASP A 122 3.60 -24.67 6.13
CA ASP A 122 2.32 -24.72 5.43
C ASP A 122 2.45 -24.54 3.93
N LYS A 123 2.50 -25.67 3.22
CA LYS A 123 2.53 -25.70 1.75
C LYS A 123 1.18 -25.37 1.10
N SER A 124 0.07 -25.34 1.86
CA SER A 124 -1.29 -25.30 1.31
C SER A 124 -1.91 -23.91 1.25
N ASN A 125 -1.52 -22.98 2.12
CA ASN A 125 -2.09 -21.63 2.21
C ASN A 125 -1.02 -20.56 2.05
N GLN A 126 -0.56 -20.38 0.84
CA GLN A 126 0.37 -19.32 0.53
C GLN A 126 -0.30 -17.97 0.73
N ILE A 127 0.13 -17.24 1.78
CA ILE A 127 -0.18 -15.82 1.92
C ILE A 127 0.46 -15.11 0.74
N LYS A 128 -0.37 -14.46 -0.05
CA LYS A 128 0.07 -13.62 -1.17
C LYS A 128 0.16 -12.18 -0.72
N PHE A 129 1.00 -11.42 -1.38
CA PHE A 129 1.08 -9.98 -1.16
C PHE A 129 0.95 -9.22 -2.47
N LEU A 130 0.55 -7.97 -2.36
CA LEU A 130 0.54 -7.04 -3.47
C LEU A 130 1.72 -6.10 -3.36
N LYS A 131 2.46 -6.00 -4.45
CA LYS A 131 3.52 -5.03 -4.61
C LYS A 131 2.95 -3.73 -5.14
N MET A 132 3.19 -2.65 -4.39
CA MET A 132 2.78 -1.30 -4.77
C MET A 132 4.00 -0.51 -5.21
N LYS A 133 3.87 0.22 -6.31
CA LYS A 133 4.87 1.18 -6.77
C LYS A 133 4.29 2.59 -6.64
N LEU A 134 5.06 3.50 -6.04
CA LEU A 134 4.74 4.92 -6.05
C LEU A 134 5.15 5.49 -7.41
N GLU A 135 4.25 6.18 -8.07
CA GLU A 135 4.52 6.96 -9.28
C GLU A 135 4.38 8.45 -9.02
N ILE A 136 5.29 9.22 -9.55
CA ILE A 136 5.26 10.69 -9.52
C ILE A 136 4.64 11.15 -10.83
N LYS A 137 3.55 11.88 -10.75
CA LYS A 137 2.94 12.50 -11.92
C LYS A 137 3.92 13.56 -12.46
N ASN A 138 4.21 13.49 -13.76
CA ASN A 138 5.22 14.34 -14.39
C ASN A 138 6.64 14.15 -13.78
N GLU A 139 7.09 12.91 -13.69
CA GLU A 139 8.39 12.52 -13.15
C GLU A 139 9.56 13.34 -13.77
N LYS A 140 9.48 13.67 -15.06
CA LYS A 140 10.47 14.53 -15.72
C LYS A 140 10.64 15.89 -15.02
N ASN A 141 9.52 16.51 -14.61
CA ASN A 141 9.57 17.79 -13.91
C ASN A 141 10.22 17.65 -12.53
N PHE A 142 9.97 16.53 -11.84
CA PHE A 142 10.62 16.23 -10.57
C PHE A 142 12.13 16.01 -10.75
N ILE A 143 12.54 15.25 -11.75
CA ILE A 143 13.95 15.02 -12.08
C ILE A 143 14.65 16.35 -12.41
N ASN A 144 14.03 17.22 -13.22
CA ASN A 144 14.57 18.54 -13.53
C ASN A 144 14.70 19.42 -12.28
N PHE A 145 13.71 19.38 -11.39
CA PHE A 145 13.77 20.07 -10.11
C PHE A 145 14.94 19.54 -9.26
N LEU A 146 15.13 18.25 -9.14
CA LEU A 146 16.26 17.67 -8.41
C LEU A 146 17.61 18.11 -9.03
N LYS A 147 17.75 18.02 -10.36
CA LYS A 147 18.97 18.46 -11.05
C LYS A 147 19.29 19.93 -10.76
N SER A 148 18.29 20.81 -10.77
CA SER A 148 18.48 22.23 -10.47
C SER A 148 18.91 22.52 -9.03
N ARG A 149 18.77 21.56 -8.11
CA ARG A 149 19.15 21.69 -6.69
C ARG A 149 20.48 20.99 -6.36
N ILE A 150 20.84 19.96 -7.10
CA ILE A 150 22.03 19.13 -6.85
C ILE A 150 23.24 19.64 -7.63
N TRP A 151 23.04 20.27 -8.80
CA TRP A 151 24.13 20.75 -9.66
C TRP A 151 24.42 22.24 -9.46
N VAL A 152 24.33 22.77 -8.26
CA VAL A 152 24.77 24.13 -7.89
C VAL A 152 26.14 24.05 -7.20
N TRP A 153 27.11 23.39 -7.87
CA TRP A 153 28.53 23.47 -7.51
C TRP A 153 29.39 23.66 -8.76
#